data_a5844892a04ef651029f0cf6ea079231
#
_entry.id   a5844892a04ef651029f0cf6ea079231
#
_cell.length_a   1.000
_cell.length_b   1.000
_cell.length_c   1.000
_cell.angle_alpha   90.00
_cell.angle_beta   90.00
_cell.angle_gamma   90.00
#
_symmetry.space_group_name_H-M   'P 1'
#
loop_
_entity.id
_entity.type
_entity.pdbx_description
1 polymer ?
#
loop_
_entity_poly.entity_id
_entity_poly.type
_entity_poly.pdbx_seq_one_letter_code
_entity_poly.pdbx_strand_id
1 'polypeptide(L)'
;MQPADPGEVTVLLQQIGHGDAHAVERLIPLVLHELRTLARLQLRNERPDHTLQPTALVNEAYIRLVTDQARNWQSRAHFIGVSASIMRRILVDHARRRQALKRGGLSRRSALDTENCAALSDQQAEELLTLNMALDRLEEMSHRQRRVVELRYFGGLSSEETAEVLNVSPITVKRDWLAAKTWLKGQMRHQPAG
;
A
#
# COMPACT_ATOMS: atom_id res chain seq x y z
N MET A 1 -13.25 10.11 17.11
CA MET A 1 -11.94 9.59 17.58
C MET A 1 -10.87 10.40 16.87
N GLN A 2 -10.07 11.15 17.61
CA GLN A 2 -9.01 12.00 17.07
C GLN A 2 -7.91 11.14 16.42
N PRO A 3 -7.25 11.61 15.36
CA PRO A 3 -6.07 10.93 14.84
C PRO A 3 -5.02 10.85 15.94
N ALA A 4 -4.32 9.70 16.00
CA ALA A 4 -3.24 9.50 16.96
C ALA A 4 -2.15 10.57 16.78
N ASP A 5 -1.55 11.01 17.88
CA ASP A 5 -0.41 11.90 17.81
C ASP A 5 0.74 11.19 17.06
N PRO A 6 1.26 11.77 15.97
CA PRO A 6 2.37 11.19 15.22
C PRO A 6 3.58 10.85 16.09
N GLY A 7 3.81 11.62 17.14
CA GLY A 7 4.89 11.40 18.11
C GLY A 7 4.68 10.14 18.94
N GLU A 8 3.45 9.88 19.41
CA GLU A 8 3.12 8.71 20.23
C GLU A 8 3.35 7.40 19.45
N VAL A 9 2.89 7.34 18.21
CA VAL A 9 3.11 6.16 17.34
C VAL A 9 4.59 5.90 17.13
N THR A 10 5.38 6.94 16.88
CA THR A 10 6.83 6.83 16.69
C THR A 10 7.53 6.29 17.94
N VAL A 11 7.19 6.79 19.11
CA VAL A 11 7.76 6.32 20.39
C VAL A 11 7.43 4.84 20.62
N LEU A 12 6.17 4.43 20.42
CA LEU A 12 5.76 3.04 20.58
C LEU A 12 6.46 2.10 19.58
N LEU A 13 6.63 2.52 18.35
CA LEU A 13 7.37 1.75 17.34
C LEU A 13 8.85 1.55 17.74
N GLN A 14 9.50 2.57 18.31
CA GLN A 14 10.86 2.47 18.83
C GLN A 14 10.94 1.53 20.05
N GLN A 15 9.99 1.61 20.98
CA GLN A 15 9.91 0.70 22.12
C GLN A 15 9.78 -0.75 21.70
N ILE A 16 8.96 -1.05 20.66
CA ILE A 16 8.86 -2.39 20.07
C ILE A 16 10.21 -2.85 19.51
N GLY A 17 10.93 -1.96 18.81
CA GLY A 17 12.27 -2.25 18.31
C GLY A 17 13.28 -2.58 19.40
N HIS A 18 13.05 -2.12 20.64
CA HIS A 18 13.84 -2.46 21.83
C HIS A 18 13.30 -3.67 22.62
N GLY A 19 12.26 -4.36 22.11
CA GLY A 19 11.72 -5.59 22.68
C GLY A 19 10.60 -5.41 23.72
N ASP A 20 10.00 -4.20 23.82
CA ASP A 20 8.85 -3.96 24.71
C ASP A 20 7.57 -4.56 24.11
N ALA A 21 7.15 -5.73 24.63
CA ALA A 21 5.91 -6.40 24.19
C ALA A 21 4.63 -5.61 24.56
N HIS A 22 4.62 -4.84 25.65
CA HIS A 22 3.47 -4.03 26.04
C HIS A 22 3.24 -2.83 25.10
N ALA A 23 4.30 -2.34 24.45
CA ALA A 23 4.17 -1.29 23.45
C ALA A 23 3.34 -1.75 22.24
N VAL A 24 3.35 -3.06 21.91
CA VAL A 24 2.52 -3.63 20.83
C VAL A 24 1.03 -3.46 21.14
N GLU A 25 0.60 -3.79 22.35
CA GLU A 25 -0.82 -3.68 22.75
C GLU A 25 -1.32 -2.23 22.69
N ARG A 26 -0.47 -1.28 23.07
CA ARG A 26 -0.78 0.16 23.00
C ARG A 26 -0.76 0.70 21.56
N LEU A 27 0.13 0.18 20.72
CA LEU A 27 0.24 0.58 19.32
C LEU A 27 -0.96 0.13 18.47
N ILE A 28 -1.45 -1.11 18.67
CA ILE A 28 -2.50 -1.72 17.86
C ILE A 28 -3.71 -0.80 17.63
N PRO A 29 -4.38 -0.23 18.66
CA PRO A 29 -5.57 0.61 18.43
C PRO A 29 -5.25 1.88 17.63
N LEU A 30 -4.05 2.45 17.77
CA LEU A 30 -3.62 3.65 17.06
C LEU A 30 -3.37 3.35 15.58
N VAL A 31 -2.61 2.31 15.29
CA VAL A 31 -2.26 1.95 13.90
C VAL A 31 -3.43 1.34 13.14
N LEU A 32 -4.39 0.68 13.79
CA LEU A 32 -5.58 0.16 13.12
C LEU A 32 -6.41 1.29 12.49
N HIS A 33 -6.52 2.43 13.14
CA HIS A 33 -7.20 3.59 12.56
C HIS A 33 -6.49 4.08 11.30
N GLU A 34 -5.16 4.20 11.36
CA GLU A 34 -4.34 4.61 10.22
C GLU A 34 -4.40 3.59 9.08
N LEU A 35 -4.26 2.30 9.40
CA LEU A 35 -4.37 1.24 8.39
C LEU A 35 -5.75 1.23 7.70
N ARG A 36 -6.85 1.49 8.44
CA ARG A 36 -8.19 1.62 7.84
C ARG A 36 -8.28 2.82 6.91
N THR A 37 -7.68 3.95 7.29
CA THR A 37 -7.63 5.15 6.45
C THR A 37 -6.83 4.88 5.18
N LEU A 38 -5.69 4.20 5.31
CA LEU A 38 -4.85 3.80 4.20
C LEU A 38 -5.56 2.82 3.25
N ALA A 39 -6.25 1.81 3.79
CA ALA A 39 -7.04 0.86 3.01
C ALA A 39 -8.14 1.58 2.21
N ARG A 40 -8.87 2.52 2.85
CA ARG A 40 -9.88 3.33 2.14
C ARG A 40 -9.27 4.19 1.04
N LEU A 41 -8.07 4.75 1.26
CA LEU A 41 -7.37 5.53 0.24
C LEU A 41 -7.04 4.67 -0.99
N GLN A 42 -6.55 3.46 -0.77
CA GLN A 42 -6.18 2.54 -1.85
C GLN A 42 -7.41 1.94 -2.58
N LEU A 43 -8.53 1.82 -1.86
CA LEU A 43 -9.81 1.33 -2.39
C LEU A 43 -10.74 2.45 -2.86
N ARG A 44 -10.30 3.72 -2.88
CA ARG A 44 -11.14 4.91 -3.15
C ARG A 44 -11.87 4.91 -4.50
N ASN A 45 -11.36 4.21 -5.49
CA ASN A 45 -11.94 4.16 -6.84
C ASN A 45 -12.92 2.99 -7.01
N GLU A 46 -13.29 2.29 -5.94
CA GLU A 46 -14.18 1.14 -6.00
C GLU A 46 -15.65 1.54 -5.91
N ARG A 47 -16.50 0.84 -6.67
CA ARG A 47 -17.96 1.00 -6.57
C ARG A 47 -18.46 0.39 -5.26
N PRO A 48 -19.51 0.98 -4.62
CA PRO A 48 -20.00 0.53 -3.32
C PRO A 48 -20.45 -0.94 -3.26
N ASP A 49 -20.81 -1.54 -4.40
CA ASP A 49 -21.51 -2.84 -4.46
C ASP A 49 -20.59 -4.07 -4.61
N HIS A 50 -19.25 -3.88 -4.76
CA HIS A 50 -18.32 -4.99 -5.00
C HIS A 50 -17.01 -4.82 -4.22
N THR A 51 -17.08 -4.59 -2.93
CA THR A 51 -15.91 -4.15 -2.18
C THR A 51 -15.22 -5.26 -1.42
N LEU A 52 -13.92 -5.43 -1.69
CA LEU A 52 -12.99 -5.86 -0.65
C LEU A 52 -13.20 -4.90 0.51
N GLN A 53 -13.78 -5.40 1.58
CA GLN A 53 -14.00 -4.57 2.74
C GLN A 53 -12.64 -4.02 3.18
N PRO A 54 -12.48 -2.71 3.39
CA PRO A 54 -11.22 -2.15 3.90
C PRO A 54 -10.69 -2.93 5.11
N THR A 55 -11.59 -3.51 5.89
CA THR A 55 -11.29 -4.36 7.04
C THR A 55 -10.54 -5.65 6.65
N ALA A 56 -10.91 -6.31 5.55
CA ALA A 56 -10.22 -7.51 5.09
C ALA A 56 -8.79 -7.20 4.63
N LEU A 57 -8.61 -6.10 3.87
CA LEU A 57 -7.29 -5.61 3.47
C LEU A 57 -6.42 -5.25 4.67
N VAL A 58 -7.00 -4.60 5.69
CA VAL A 58 -6.29 -4.28 6.94
C VAL A 58 -5.87 -5.53 7.67
N ASN A 59 -6.75 -6.53 7.81
CA ASN A 59 -6.44 -7.77 8.51
C ASN A 59 -5.30 -8.55 7.82
N GLU A 60 -5.34 -8.66 6.49
CA GLU A 60 -4.29 -9.33 5.73
C GLU A 60 -2.95 -8.58 5.81
N ALA A 61 -3.00 -7.24 5.70
CA ALA A 61 -1.81 -6.41 5.85
C ALA A 61 -1.23 -6.50 7.28
N TYR A 62 -2.09 -6.50 8.30
CA TYR A 62 -1.68 -6.63 9.70
C TYR A 62 -0.95 -7.94 9.97
N ILE A 63 -1.48 -9.07 9.49
CA ILE A 63 -0.81 -10.37 9.61
C ILE A 63 0.60 -10.29 9.00
N ARG A 64 0.75 -9.74 7.80
CA ARG A 64 2.07 -9.60 7.15
C ARG A 64 3.01 -8.65 7.90
N LEU A 65 2.46 -7.59 8.51
CA LEU A 65 3.24 -6.64 9.32
C LEU A 65 3.79 -7.27 10.61
N VAL A 66 2.96 -8.07 11.29
CA VAL A 66 3.33 -8.72 12.57
C VAL A 66 4.27 -9.91 12.35
N THR A 67 4.09 -10.64 11.26
CA THR A 67 4.95 -11.81 10.95
C THR A 67 6.39 -11.41 10.63
N ASP A 68 6.62 -10.19 10.17
CA ASP A 68 7.94 -9.66 9.83
C ASP A 68 8.55 -8.93 11.05
N GLN A 69 8.86 -9.69 12.10
CA GLN A 69 9.43 -9.19 13.37
C GLN A 69 10.83 -8.55 13.23
N ALA A 70 11.49 -8.71 12.08
CA ALA A 70 12.83 -8.16 11.84
C ALA A 70 12.83 -6.67 11.45
N ARG A 71 11.66 -6.02 11.34
CA ARG A 71 11.57 -4.63 10.88
C ARG A 71 11.86 -3.65 12.01
N ASN A 72 12.96 -2.93 11.87
CA ASN A 72 13.24 -1.77 12.71
C ASN A 72 12.41 -0.57 12.20
N TRP A 73 11.37 -0.22 12.94
CA TRP A 73 10.49 0.90 12.64
C TRP A 73 11.15 2.22 13.05
N GLN A 74 11.51 3.04 12.08
CA GLN A 74 12.23 4.30 12.33
C GLN A 74 11.28 5.44 12.74
N SER A 75 10.08 5.50 12.13
CA SER A 75 9.08 6.52 12.41
C SER A 75 7.69 6.07 12.00
N ARG A 76 6.65 6.85 12.39
CA ARG A 76 5.28 6.67 11.91
C ARG A 76 5.21 6.72 10.39
N ALA A 77 5.88 7.68 9.76
CA ALA A 77 5.89 7.82 8.30
C ALA A 77 6.50 6.58 7.62
N HIS A 78 7.58 6.01 8.19
CA HIS A 78 8.15 4.75 7.72
C HIS A 78 7.15 3.59 7.85
N PHE A 79 6.46 3.46 9.00
CA PHE A 79 5.41 2.44 9.20
C PHE A 79 4.29 2.55 8.17
N ILE A 80 3.76 3.75 7.93
CA ILE A 80 2.71 4.00 6.92
C ILE A 80 3.20 3.64 5.52
N GLY A 81 4.42 4.03 5.16
CA GLY A 81 5.01 3.72 3.84
C GLY A 81 5.15 2.22 3.60
N VAL A 82 5.60 1.46 4.59
CA VAL A 82 5.69 0.00 4.51
C VAL A 82 4.30 -0.64 4.43
N SER A 83 3.37 -0.18 5.25
CA SER A 83 1.98 -0.68 5.25
C SER A 83 1.30 -0.46 3.90
N ALA A 84 1.50 0.72 3.30
CA ALA A 84 1.00 1.04 1.96
C ALA A 84 1.55 0.09 0.89
N SER A 85 2.84 -0.20 0.95
CA SER A 85 3.51 -1.12 0.02
C SER A 85 2.97 -2.55 0.16
N ILE A 86 2.74 -3.01 1.40
CA ILE A 86 2.15 -4.33 1.68
C ILE A 86 0.72 -4.39 1.15
N MET A 87 -0.13 -3.40 1.46
CA MET A 87 -1.52 -3.35 0.98
C MET A 87 -1.59 -3.35 -0.54
N ARG A 88 -0.75 -2.56 -1.22
CA ARG A 88 -0.68 -2.56 -2.68
C ARG A 88 -0.31 -3.95 -3.22
N ARG A 89 0.67 -4.64 -2.63
CA ARG A 89 1.05 -6.01 -3.05
C ARG A 89 -0.11 -6.99 -2.89
N ILE A 90 -0.84 -6.91 -1.78
CA ILE A 90 -2.04 -7.71 -1.55
C ILE A 90 -3.05 -7.49 -2.68
N LEU A 91 -3.36 -6.23 -3.00
CA LEU A 91 -4.30 -5.89 -4.08
C LEU A 91 -3.82 -6.38 -5.46
N VAL A 92 -2.53 -6.26 -5.75
CA VAL A 92 -1.93 -6.80 -7.00
C VAL A 92 -2.05 -8.33 -7.05
N ASP A 93 -1.81 -9.03 -5.94
CA ASP A 93 -1.96 -10.49 -5.86
C ASP A 93 -3.43 -10.90 -6.09
N HIS A 94 -4.39 -10.16 -5.51
CA HIS A 94 -5.83 -10.37 -5.76
C HIS A 94 -6.19 -10.13 -7.24
N ALA A 95 -5.68 -9.07 -7.85
CA ALA A 95 -5.92 -8.76 -9.27
C ALA A 95 -5.35 -9.86 -10.18
N ARG A 96 -4.15 -10.37 -9.90
CA ARG A 96 -3.53 -11.48 -10.65
C ARG A 96 -4.36 -12.77 -10.54
N ARG A 97 -4.81 -13.12 -9.34
CA ARG A 97 -5.67 -14.30 -9.12
C ARG A 97 -6.98 -14.17 -9.89
N ARG A 98 -7.63 -13.01 -9.85
CA ARG A 98 -8.85 -12.74 -10.61
C ARG A 98 -8.64 -12.91 -12.10
N GLN A 99 -7.57 -12.38 -12.66
CA GLN A 99 -7.22 -12.53 -14.07
C GLN A 99 -6.96 -14.00 -14.46
N ALA A 100 -6.29 -14.77 -13.58
CA ALA A 100 -6.04 -16.19 -13.80
C ALA A 100 -7.33 -17.03 -13.81
N LEU A 101 -8.28 -16.73 -12.93
CA LEU A 101 -9.61 -17.36 -12.90
C LEU A 101 -10.38 -17.10 -14.20
N LYS A 102 -10.35 -15.87 -14.73
CA LYS A 102 -11.02 -15.50 -15.98
C LYS A 102 -10.46 -16.26 -17.19
N ARG A 103 -9.16 -16.59 -17.18
CA ARG A 103 -8.51 -17.36 -18.27
C ARG A 103 -8.67 -18.88 -18.14
N GLY A 104 -9.53 -19.39 -17.26
CA GLY A 104 -9.79 -20.83 -17.09
C GLY A 104 -8.67 -21.63 -16.42
N GLY A 105 -7.73 -20.96 -15.78
CA GLY A 105 -6.45 -21.53 -15.29
C GLY A 105 -6.42 -22.00 -13.84
N LEU A 106 -7.55 -22.26 -13.15
CA LEU A 106 -7.47 -22.76 -11.76
C LEU A 106 -8.41 -23.92 -11.50
N SER A 107 -7.78 -25.06 -11.31
CA SER A 107 -8.31 -26.25 -10.64
C SER A 107 -8.94 -25.88 -9.29
N ARG A 108 -10.02 -26.54 -8.99
CA ARG A 108 -10.96 -26.59 -7.85
C ARG A 108 -10.41 -26.44 -6.42
N ARG A 109 -9.20 -25.95 -6.18
CA ARG A 109 -8.52 -26.06 -4.86
C ARG A 109 -8.67 -24.85 -3.92
N SER A 110 -9.41 -23.84 -4.29
CA SER A 110 -9.47 -22.60 -3.49
C SER A 110 -10.88 -21.98 -3.47
N ALA A 111 -11.91 -22.75 -3.14
CA ALA A 111 -13.25 -22.19 -2.89
C ALA A 111 -13.27 -21.22 -1.69
N LEU A 112 -12.40 -21.44 -0.70
CA LEU A 112 -12.24 -20.55 0.46
C LEU A 112 -11.48 -19.26 0.15
N ASP A 113 -10.60 -19.28 -0.87
CA ASP A 113 -9.91 -18.08 -1.33
C ASP A 113 -10.77 -17.24 -2.30
N THR A 114 -11.82 -17.84 -2.86
CA THR A 114 -12.67 -17.19 -3.86
C THR A 114 -13.55 -16.09 -3.25
N GLU A 115 -13.99 -16.22 -2.00
CA GLU A 115 -14.75 -15.17 -1.30
C GLU A 115 -13.93 -13.90 -1.10
N ASN A 116 -12.62 -14.03 -0.84
CA ASN A 116 -11.71 -12.89 -0.72
C ASN A 116 -11.28 -12.31 -2.08
N CYS A 117 -11.34 -13.08 -3.16
CA CYS A 117 -11.02 -12.62 -4.52
C CYS A 117 -12.16 -11.85 -5.21
N ALA A 118 -13.38 -11.89 -4.68
CA ALA A 118 -14.55 -11.21 -5.26
C ALA A 118 -14.51 -9.67 -5.19
N ALA A 119 -13.43 -9.12 -4.72
CA ALA A 119 -13.30 -7.76 -4.23
C ALA A 119 -12.99 -6.68 -5.27
N LEU A 120 -12.36 -7.04 -6.37
CA LEU A 120 -12.03 -6.11 -7.46
C LEU A 120 -12.88 -6.41 -8.68
N SER A 121 -13.41 -5.40 -9.38
CA SER A 121 -13.97 -5.62 -10.71
C SER A 121 -12.87 -6.00 -11.71
N ASP A 122 -13.26 -6.59 -12.87
CA ASP A 122 -12.27 -6.95 -13.90
C ASP A 122 -11.52 -5.73 -14.42
N GLN A 123 -12.21 -4.61 -14.58
CA GLN A 123 -11.62 -3.34 -15.00
C GLN A 123 -10.60 -2.83 -13.95
N GLN A 124 -10.96 -2.87 -12.68
CA GLN A 124 -10.07 -2.44 -11.59
C GLN A 124 -8.83 -3.32 -11.47
N ALA A 125 -9.00 -4.64 -11.63
CA ALA A 125 -7.88 -5.57 -11.63
C ALA A 125 -6.91 -5.26 -12.79
N GLU A 126 -7.43 -4.95 -13.96
CA GLU A 126 -6.64 -4.58 -15.15
C GLU A 126 -5.92 -3.25 -14.96
N GLU A 127 -6.62 -2.21 -14.48
CA GLU A 127 -6.04 -0.90 -14.18
C GLU A 127 -4.93 -1.00 -13.13
N LEU A 128 -5.14 -1.79 -12.08
CA LEU A 128 -4.14 -2.01 -11.03
C LEU A 128 -2.91 -2.74 -11.54
N LEU A 129 -3.10 -3.77 -12.37
CA LEU A 129 -1.98 -4.51 -12.98
C LEU A 129 -1.21 -3.63 -13.97
N THR A 130 -1.90 -2.83 -14.77
CA THR A 130 -1.29 -1.85 -15.66
C THR A 130 -0.45 -0.84 -14.90
N LEU A 131 -1.00 -0.27 -13.81
CA LEU A 131 -0.26 0.64 -12.95
C LEU A 131 0.94 -0.06 -12.31
N ASN A 132 0.79 -1.31 -11.86
CA ASN A 132 1.91 -2.06 -11.29
C ASN A 132 3.05 -2.26 -12.30
N MET A 133 2.73 -2.63 -13.54
CA MET A 133 3.74 -2.76 -14.62
C MET A 133 4.45 -1.42 -14.90
N ALA A 134 3.71 -0.31 -14.91
CA ALA A 134 4.33 1.00 -15.08
C ALA A 134 5.24 1.35 -13.89
N LEU A 135 4.86 1.00 -12.66
CA LEU A 135 5.71 1.20 -11.48
C LEU A 135 6.99 0.33 -11.52
N ASP A 136 6.90 -0.90 -12.02
CA ASP A 136 8.06 -1.77 -12.16
C ASP A 136 9.06 -1.21 -13.19
N ARG A 137 8.58 -0.64 -14.32
CA ARG A 137 9.42 0.10 -15.27
C ARG A 137 10.01 1.39 -14.66
N LEU A 138 9.24 2.09 -13.84
CA LEU A 138 9.74 3.28 -13.15
C LEU A 138 10.85 2.91 -12.15
N GLU A 139 10.76 1.74 -11.52
CA GLU A 139 11.82 1.19 -10.64
C GLU A 139 13.15 1.03 -11.38
N GLU A 140 13.12 0.47 -12.59
CA GLU A 140 14.30 0.28 -13.43
C GLU A 140 14.95 1.62 -13.81
N MET A 141 14.13 2.66 -14.02
CA MET A 141 14.62 4.00 -14.37
C MET A 141 15.09 4.79 -13.14
N SER A 142 14.34 4.72 -12.06
CA SER A 142 14.60 5.49 -10.83
C SER A 142 13.89 4.89 -9.63
N HIS A 143 14.63 4.09 -8.85
CA HIS A 143 14.17 3.56 -7.56
C HIS A 143 13.57 4.65 -6.66
N ARG A 144 14.22 5.83 -6.57
CA ARG A 144 13.75 6.91 -5.72
C ARG A 144 12.40 7.48 -6.18
N GLN A 145 12.20 7.69 -7.47
CA GLN A 145 10.92 8.18 -8.00
C GLN A 145 9.79 7.19 -7.74
N ARG A 146 10.03 5.88 -7.91
CA ARG A 146 9.06 4.85 -7.56
C ARG A 146 8.71 4.90 -6.07
N ARG A 147 9.72 5.00 -5.19
CA ARG A 147 9.48 5.13 -3.73
C ARG A 147 8.68 6.38 -3.39
N VAL A 148 8.95 7.51 -4.05
CA VAL A 148 8.14 8.74 -3.89
C VAL A 148 6.69 8.49 -4.26
N VAL A 149 6.41 7.77 -5.37
CA VAL A 149 5.03 7.43 -5.76
C VAL A 149 4.39 6.52 -4.71
N GLU A 150 5.07 5.50 -4.23
CA GLU A 150 4.55 4.59 -3.20
C GLU A 150 4.16 5.34 -1.93
N LEU A 151 5.02 6.20 -1.43
CA LEU A 151 4.79 6.93 -0.19
C LEU A 151 3.69 7.99 -0.33
N ARG A 152 3.67 8.73 -1.43
CA ARG A 152 2.71 9.83 -1.63
C ARG A 152 1.35 9.38 -2.14
N TYR A 153 1.30 8.51 -3.14
CA TYR A 153 0.05 8.09 -3.78
C TYR A 153 -0.66 7.00 -2.99
N PHE A 154 0.08 5.96 -2.62
CA PHE A 154 -0.49 4.83 -1.88
C PHE A 154 -0.45 5.03 -0.37
N GLY A 155 0.57 5.71 0.15
CA GLY A 155 0.75 6.00 1.58
C GLY A 155 0.06 7.27 2.06
N GLY A 156 -0.29 8.18 1.14
CA GLY A 156 -0.91 9.46 1.50
C GLY A 156 0.01 10.42 2.26
N LEU A 157 1.33 10.15 2.30
CA LEU A 157 2.29 10.96 3.03
C LEU A 157 2.49 12.34 2.38
N SER A 158 2.75 13.35 3.20
CA SER A 158 3.16 14.68 2.74
C SER A 158 4.55 14.66 2.07
N SER A 159 4.93 15.77 1.44
CA SER A 159 6.29 15.89 0.91
C SER A 159 7.35 15.87 1.99
N GLU A 160 7.04 16.40 3.15
CA GLU A 160 7.87 16.50 4.32
C GLU A 160 8.08 15.11 4.95
N GLU A 161 7.00 14.36 5.21
CA GLU A 161 7.05 12.98 5.71
C GLU A 161 7.77 12.03 4.73
N THR A 162 7.53 12.21 3.43
CA THR A 162 8.22 11.42 2.38
C THR A 162 9.72 11.73 2.35
N ALA A 163 10.10 13.00 2.55
CA ALA A 163 11.48 13.44 2.60
C ALA A 163 12.22 12.84 3.80
N GLU A 164 11.55 12.76 4.95
CA GLU A 164 12.06 12.09 6.16
C GLU A 164 12.35 10.61 5.88
N VAL A 165 11.36 9.87 5.34
CA VAL A 165 11.50 8.43 5.06
C VAL A 165 12.62 8.13 4.04
N LEU A 166 12.79 9.02 3.04
CA LEU A 166 13.77 8.84 1.97
C LEU A 166 15.13 9.49 2.27
N ASN A 167 15.26 10.22 3.38
CA ASN A 167 16.43 11.01 3.75
C ASN A 167 16.89 11.96 2.63
N VAL A 168 15.93 12.74 2.09
CA VAL A 168 16.17 13.75 1.04
C VAL A 168 15.45 15.05 1.39
N SER A 169 15.66 16.13 0.62
CA SER A 169 14.93 17.38 0.85
C SER A 169 13.49 17.30 0.33
N PRO A 170 12.51 18.03 0.95
CA PRO A 170 11.15 18.12 0.43
C PRO A 170 11.07 18.67 -1.01
N ILE A 171 12.00 19.52 -1.41
CA ILE A 171 12.10 20.03 -2.79
C ILE A 171 12.44 18.88 -3.75
N THR A 172 13.35 17.97 -3.35
CA THR A 172 13.68 16.78 -4.13
C THR A 172 12.45 15.88 -4.30
N VAL A 173 11.68 15.66 -3.22
CA VAL A 173 10.42 14.91 -3.29
C VAL A 173 9.42 15.54 -4.24
N LYS A 174 9.22 16.84 -4.18
CA LYS A 174 8.28 17.57 -5.07
C LYS A 174 8.68 17.44 -6.53
N ARG A 175 9.97 17.55 -6.85
CA ARG A 175 10.50 17.36 -8.20
C ARG A 175 10.33 15.93 -8.69
N ASP A 176 10.71 14.93 -7.88
CA ASP A 176 10.62 13.53 -8.24
C ASP A 176 9.16 13.08 -8.39
N TRP A 177 8.26 13.60 -7.55
CA TRP A 177 6.82 13.38 -7.67
C TRP A 177 6.25 13.91 -8.99
N LEU A 178 6.61 15.14 -9.38
CA LEU A 178 6.14 15.73 -10.63
C LEU A 178 6.64 14.94 -11.85
N ALA A 179 7.92 14.58 -11.86
CA ALA A 179 8.52 13.77 -12.92
C ALA A 179 7.85 12.40 -13.03
N ALA A 180 7.74 11.67 -11.91
CA ALA A 180 7.12 10.35 -11.87
C ALA A 180 5.64 10.39 -12.30
N LYS A 181 4.86 11.35 -11.78
CA LYS A 181 3.45 11.52 -12.14
C LYS A 181 3.26 11.79 -13.63
N THR A 182 4.09 12.64 -14.22
CA THR A 182 4.03 12.98 -15.65
C THR A 182 4.35 11.77 -16.50
N TRP A 183 5.40 11.03 -16.13
CA TRP A 183 5.82 9.83 -16.84
C TRP A 183 4.75 8.72 -16.75
N LEU A 184 4.25 8.42 -15.54
CA LEU A 184 3.18 7.40 -15.33
C LEU A 184 1.92 7.74 -16.13
N LYS A 185 1.51 9.02 -16.16
CA LYS A 185 0.37 9.47 -16.95
C LYS A 185 0.57 9.22 -18.45
N GLY A 186 1.78 9.36 -18.96
CA GLY A 186 2.16 9.01 -20.33
C GLY A 186 2.02 7.50 -20.58
N GLN A 187 2.56 6.67 -19.69
CA GLN A 187 2.50 5.20 -19.82
C GLN A 187 1.06 4.67 -19.83
N MET A 188 0.21 5.19 -18.95
CA MET A 188 -1.19 4.75 -18.85
C MET A 188 -2.08 5.20 -20.01
N ARG A 189 -1.67 6.24 -20.75
CA ARG A 189 -2.40 6.68 -21.96
C ARG A 189 -2.05 5.88 -23.22
N HIS A 190 -0.85 5.29 -23.26
CA HIS A 190 -0.34 4.58 -24.44
C HIS A 190 -0.63 3.08 -24.42
N GLN A 191 -1.34 2.57 -23.41
CA GLN A 191 -1.85 1.20 -23.43
C GLN A 191 -3.28 1.23 -23.98
N PRO A 192 -3.51 0.80 -25.24
CA PRO A 192 -4.86 0.58 -25.74
C PRO A 192 -5.52 -0.51 -24.89
N ALA A 193 -6.78 -0.28 -24.52
CA ALA A 193 -7.61 -1.32 -23.94
C ALA A 193 -7.61 -2.51 -24.92
N GLY A 194 -7.01 -3.62 -24.52
CA GLY A 194 -6.99 -4.86 -25.29
C GLY A 194 -8.28 -5.65 -25.08
#